data_ade8c9d372a480a6879457294d1a835d
#
_entry.id   ade8c9d372a480a6879457294d1a835d
#
_cell.length_a   1.000
_cell.length_b   1.000
_cell.length_c   1.000
_cell.angle_alpha   90.00
_cell.angle_beta   90.00
_cell.angle_gamma   90.00
#
_symmetry.space_group_name_H-M   'P 1'
#
loop_
_entity.id
_entity.type
_entity.pdbx_description
1 polymer ?
#
loop_
_entity_poly.entity_id
_entity_poly.type
_entity_poly.pdbx_seq_one_letter_code
_entity_poly.pdbx_strand_id
1 'polypeptide(L)'
;MNKKIYPVCVIGGGSAGVMASLRTVLNNDECLLFPGTPKNKKRSRAFWVSKIENMPSHFSFKKGIEDPNKEVIRWINQSPFAEKLIYKKNLGVEKITKNSSGVFEIVSSSNEIFYAKFVVLCTGVMDVQPEINGSIAPILPYANVQLADYCLRCDGHHSMGKNLTIFGNGDGAAWVGIMLKERYGCPSVTILTNGENPKEFSQEVQKLVDLYQIQTQQQSVVKVIGQSKNNELLGYELEDGKMIKSEFTFISLGMIVYNELAIQLGAELDSRGFVLTNSHGESSISGLFVAGDLRANAKKQVYTAWDHAVDSADKINALLRYEKRQKVLSEV
;
A
#
# COMPACT_ATOMS: atom_id res chain seq x y z
N MET A 1 25.86 9.24 -28.41
CA MET A 1 24.58 9.95 -28.15
C MET A 1 24.55 10.32 -26.68
N ASN A 2 24.34 11.59 -26.35
CA ASN A 2 24.16 12.01 -24.95
C ASN A 2 22.90 11.39 -24.42
N LYS A 3 23.01 10.57 -23.37
CA LYS A 3 21.88 9.94 -22.69
C LYS A 3 21.06 11.02 -21.98
N LYS A 4 19.76 11.11 -22.22
CA LYS A 4 18.88 12.04 -21.49
C LYS A 4 18.78 11.59 -20.02
N ILE A 5 19.15 12.49 -19.10
CA ILE A 5 19.00 12.28 -17.65
C ILE A 5 17.78 13.09 -17.19
N TYR A 6 16.75 12.40 -16.70
CA TYR A 6 15.58 13.05 -16.15
C TYR A 6 15.87 13.62 -14.75
N PRO A 7 15.38 14.81 -14.41
CA PRO A 7 15.53 15.35 -13.06
C PRO A 7 14.95 14.42 -12.01
N VAL A 8 13.73 13.90 -12.24
CA VAL A 8 12.98 13.05 -11.29
C VAL A 8 12.40 11.84 -12.01
N CYS A 9 12.57 10.66 -11.42
CA CYS A 9 11.85 9.45 -11.80
C CYS A 9 10.98 8.97 -10.64
N VAL A 10 9.69 8.75 -10.88
CA VAL A 10 8.73 8.19 -9.94
C VAL A 10 8.41 6.76 -10.34
N ILE A 11 8.53 5.82 -9.41
CA ILE A 11 8.28 4.39 -9.64
C ILE A 11 7.12 3.91 -8.78
N GLY A 12 6.00 3.63 -9.41
CA GLY A 12 4.72 3.24 -8.82
C GLY A 12 3.61 4.22 -9.17
N GLY A 13 2.47 3.73 -9.67
CA GLY A 13 1.31 4.52 -10.09
C GLY A 13 0.17 4.58 -9.08
N GLY A 14 0.44 4.26 -7.81
CA GLY A 14 -0.52 4.43 -6.71
C GLY A 14 -0.67 5.88 -6.27
N SER A 15 -1.41 6.11 -5.17
CA SER A 15 -1.70 7.45 -4.64
C SER A 15 -0.44 8.28 -4.39
N ALA A 16 0.61 7.67 -3.81
CA ALA A 16 1.89 8.35 -3.58
C ALA A 16 2.57 8.77 -4.89
N GLY A 17 2.67 7.85 -5.87
CA GLY A 17 3.39 8.13 -7.10
C GLY A 17 2.70 9.15 -8.00
N VAL A 18 1.37 9.09 -8.07
CA VAL A 18 0.60 10.10 -8.82
C VAL A 18 0.72 11.48 -8.15
N MET A 19 0.67 11.54 -6.82
CA MET A 19 0.84 12.81 -6.09
C MET A 19 2.28 13.35 -6.21
N ALA A 20 3.31 12.48 -6.13
CA ALA A 20 4.69 12.86 -6.34
C ALA A 20 4.91 13.43 -7.76
N SER A 21 4.29 12.79 -8.76
CA SER A 21 4.34 13.27 -10.15
C SER A 21 3.64 14.62 -10.32
N LEU A 22 2.45 14.78 -9.74
CA LEU A 22 1.71 16.04 -9.74
C LEU A 22 2.55 17.16 -9.11
N ARG A 23 3.09 16.91 -7.91
CA ARG A 23 3.87 17.93 -7.21
C ARG A 23 5.16 18.29 -7.98
N THR A 24 5.83 17.29 -8.56
CA THR A 24 7.03 17.50 -9.37
C THR A 24 6.76 18.41 -10.58
N VAL A 25 5.69 18.15 -11.34
CA VAL A 25 5.34 18.98 -12.50
C VAL A 25 4.86 20.37 -12.12
N LEU A 26 4.16 20.51 -10.99
CA LEU A 26 3.78 21.82 -10.42
C LEU A 26 5.00 22.63 -9.96
N ASN A 27 6.08 21.98 -9.53
CA ASN A 27 7.37 22.60 -9.28
C ASN A 27 8.12 22.95 -10.56
N ASN A 28 7.52 22.72 -11.72
CA ASN A 28 8.06 22.95 -13.06
C ASN A 28 9.29 22.08 -13.41
N ASP A 29 9.39 20.89 -12.80
CA ASP A 29 10.43 19.90 -13.09
C ASP A 29 9.88 18.77 -13.98
N GLU A 30 10.73 18.21 -14.86
CA GLU A 30 10.37 17.03 -15.64
C GLU A 30 10.26 15.80 -14.74
N CYS A 31 9.19 15.03 -14.91
CA CYS A 31 8.88 13.82 -14.17
C CYS A 31 8.73 12.63 -15.12
N LEU A 32 9.55 11.60 -14.95
CA LEU A 32 9.41 10.31 -15.60
C LEU A 32 8.63 9.38 -14.67
N LEU A 33 7.40 8.97 -15.04
CA LEU A 33 6.53 8.11 -14.22
C LEU A 33 6.39 6.71 -14.81
N PHE A 34 6.76 5.69 -14.02
CA PHE A 34 6.49 4.28 -14.27
C PHE A 34 5.34 3.80 -13.38
N PRO A 35 4.12 3.66 -13.89
CA PRO A 35 2.97 3.29 -13.06
C PRO A 35 2.94 1.80 -12.66
N GLY A 36 3.75 0.98 -13.28
CA GLY A 36 3.72 -0.47 -13.19
C GLY A 36 3.12 -1.12 -14.45
N THR A 37 3.18 -2.44 -14.52
CA THR A 37 2.65 -3.23 -15.62
C THR A 37 1.62 -4.24 -15.14
N PRO A 38 0.48 -4.42 -15.87
CA PRO A 38 -0.47 -5.49 -15.57
C PRO A 38 0.11 -6.91 -15.68
N LYS A 39 1.22 -7.06 -16.41
CA LYS A 39 1.94 -8.35 -16.56
C LYS A 39 2.59 -8.81 -15.26
N ASN A 40 3.00 -7.89 -14.39
CA ASN A 40 3.50 -8.23 -13.08
C ASN A 40 2.34 -8.71 -12.22
N LYS A 41 2.48 -9.89 -11.60
CA LYS A 41 1.48 -10.43 -10.66
C LYS A 41 1.36 -9.62 -9.36
N LYS A 42 2.18 -8.60 -9.18
CA LYS A 42 2.13 -7.67 -8.05
C LYS A 42 0.89 -6.80 -8.16
N ARG A 43 0.05 -6.83 -7.15
CA ARG A 43 -1.15 -6.00 -7.03
C ARG A 43 -0.96 -5.01 -5.90
N SER A 44 -1.38 -3.76 -6.11
CA SER A 44 -1.41 -2.78 -5.01
C SER A 44 -2.69 -2.96 -4.19
N ARG A 45 -2.72 -2.37 -2.99
CA ARG A 45 -3.94 -2.28 -2.17
C ARG A 45 -5.13 -1.70 -2.95
N ALA A 46 -4.87 -0.74 -3.87
CA ALA A 46 -5.89 -0.16 -4.73
C ALA A 46 -6.70 -1.19 -5.55
N PHE A 47 -6.14 -2.36 -5.76
CA PHE A 47 -6.84 -3.44 -6.48
C PHE A 47 -7.93 -4.10 -5.62
N TRP A 48 -7.73 -4.14 -4.29
CA TRP A 48 -8.64 -4.80 -3.34
C TRP A 48 -9.61 -3.81 -2.71
N VAL A 49 -9.23 -2.53 -2.57
CA VAL A 49 -10.03 -1.50 -1.93
C VAL A 49 -10.91 -0.81 -2.96
N SER A 50 -12.22 -1.10 -2.93
CA SER A 50 -13.18 -0.53 -3.87
C SER A 50 -13.59 0.90 -3.49
N LYS A 51 -13.76 1.21 -2.20
CA LYS A 51 -14.18 2.52 -1.70
C LYS A 51 -13.21 3.06 -0.67
N ILE A 52 -13.21 4.37 -0.49
CA ILE A 52 -12.52 5.06 0.59
C ILE A 52 -13.54 5.91 1.32
N GLU A 53 -13.81 5.58 2.59
CA GLU A 53 -14.82 6.24 3.43
C GLU A 53 -14.21 7.08 4.56
N ASN A 54 -12.89 7.11 4.66
CA ASN A 54 -12.17 7.87 5.68
C ASN A 54 -11.44 9.11 5.13
N MET A 55 -11.85 9.57 3.94
CA MET A 55 -11.31 10.78 3.32
C MET A 55 -12.43 11.70 2.82
N PRO A 56 -12.37 13.00 3.15
CA PRO A 56 -13.28 13.98 2.57
C PRO A 56 -13.24 13.97 1.04
N SER A 57 -14.38 14.17 0.40
CA SER A 57 -14.55 14.23 -1.06
C SER A 57 -14.33 12.92 -1.83
N HIS A 58 -14.10 11.78 -1.14
CA HIS A 58 -13.89 10.48 -1.79
C HIS A 58 -15.13 9.59 -1.85
N PHE A 59 -16.21 9.95 -1.18
CA PHE A 59 -17.43 9.12 -1.04
C PHE A 59 -18.14 8.80 -2.35
N SER A 60 -17.99 9.63 -3.38
CA SER A 60 -18.64 9.48 -4.69
C SER A 60 -17.85 8.61 -5.68
N PHE A 61 -16.56 8.34 -5.42
CA PHE A 61 -15.76 7.53 -6.33
C PHE A 61 -16.14 6.05 -6.24
N LYS A 62 -16.35 5.43 -7.40
CA LYS A 62 -16.60 3.97 -7.50
C LYS A 62 -15.36 3.15 -7.18
N LYS A 63 -14.18 3.70 -7.54
CA LYS A 63 -12.87 3.15 -7.22
C LYS A 63 -12.05 4.21 -6.49
N GLY A 64 -12.09 4.18 -5.17
CA GLY A 64 -11.62 5.25 -4.30
C GLY A 64 -10.15 5.64 -4.47
N ILE A 65 -9.29 4.76 -5.00
CA ILE A 65 -7.87 5.06 -5.28
C ILE A 65 -7.62 5.27 -6.77
N GLU A 66 -8.17 4.39 -7.63
CA GLU A 66 -7.89 4.46 -9.07
C GLU A 66 -8.50 5.69 -9.74
N ASP A 67 -9.74 6.04 -9.40
CA ASP A 67 -10.45 7.12 -10.09
C ASP A 67 -9.80 8.48 -9.83
N PRO A 68 -9.46 8.87 -8.57
CA PRO A 68 -8.70 10.08 -8.31
C PRO A 68 -7.33 10.11 -9.01
N ASN A 69 -6.63 8.99 -9.02
CA ASN A 69 -5.33 8.91 -9.71
C ASN A 69 -5.46 9.15 -11.22
N LYS A 70 -6.48 8.58 -11.88
CA LYS A 70 -6.77 8.80 -13.30
C LYS A 70 -7.15 10.25 -13.57
N GLU A 71 -7.91 10.86 -12.67
CA GLU A 71 -8.29 12.28 -12.78
C GLU A 71 -7.06 13.19 -12.75
N VAL A 72 -6.14 12.98 -11.83
CA VAL A 72 -4.88 13.74 -11.74
C VAL A 72 -4.07 13.62 -13.03
N ILE A 73 -3.86 12.40 -13.54
CA ILE A 73 -3.11 12.21 -14.80
C ILE A 73 -3.81 12.90 -15.98
N ARG A 74 -5.14 12.84 -16.05
CA ARG A 74 -5.92 13.57 -17.07
C ARG A 74 -5.72 15.07 -16.94
N TRP A 75 -5.80 15.61 -15.72
CA TRP A 75 -5.60 17.03 -15.46
C TRP A 75 -4.20 17.49 -15.89
N ILE A 76 -3.14 16.77 -15.54
CA ILE A 76 -1.77 17.10 -15.96
C ILE A 76 -1.69 17.16 -17.49
N ASN A 77 -2.22 16.15 -18.20
CA ASN A 77 -2.18 16.09 -19.67
C ASN A 77 -2.96 17.22 -20.36
N GLN A 78 -3.92 17.84 -19.69
CA GLN A 78 -4.73 18.96 -20.18
C GLN A 78 -4.20 20.33 -19.71
N SER A 79 -3.19 20.35 -18.84
CA SER A 79 -2.62 21.55 -18.24
C SER A 79 -1.40 22.04 -19.03
N PRO A 80 -0.89 23.26 -18.72
CA PRO A 80 0.38 23.76 -19.27
C PRO A 80 1.60 22.89 -18.91
N PHE A 81 1.44 21.93 -18.01
CA PHE A 81 2.48 21.00 -17.56
C PHE A 81 2.52 19.68 -18.34
N ALA A 82 1.69 19.49 -19.37
CA ALA A 82 1.57 18.23 -20.10
C ALA A 82 2.93 17.66 -20.57
N GLU A 83 3.81 18.53 -21.11
CA GLU A 83 5.13 18.13 -21.58
C GLU A 83 6.14 17.81 -20.46
N LYS A 84 5.82 18.16 -19.20
CA LYS A 84 6.67 17.85 -18.05
C LYS A 84 6.48 16.41 -17.54
N LEU A 85 5.35 15.77 -17.83
CA LEU A 85 5.09 14.41 -17.42
C LEU A 85 5.37 13.40 -18.54
N ILE A 86 6.42 12.61 -18.38
CA ILE A 86 6.72 11.49 -19.27
C ILE A 86 6.13 10.23 -18.67
N TYR A 87 4.86 9.94 -19.02
CA TYR A 87 4.11 8.83 -18.48
C TYR A 87 4.34 7.55 -19.28
N LYS A 88 5.03 6.57 -18.68
CA LYS A 88 5.34 5.27 -19.29
C LYS A 88 4.22 4.25 -19.05
N LYS A 89 3.10 4.47 -19.71
CA LYS A 89 1.88 3.64 -19.56
C LYS A 89 2.20 2.14 -19.68
N ASN A 90 1.72 1.33 -18.72
CA ASN A 90 1.88 -0.11 -18.68
C ASN A 90 3.33 -0.60 -18.59
N LEU A 91 4.28 0.25 -18.18
CA LEU A 91 5.64 -0.15 -17.88
C LEU A 91 5.91 -0.13 -16.37
N GLY A 92 6.55 -1.20 -15.90
CA GLY A 92 7.15 -1.29 -14.58
C GLY A 92 8.67 -1.10 -14.67
N VAL A 93 9.32 -1.09 -13.51
CA VAL A 93 10.78 -1.11 -13.38
C VAL A 93 11.16 -2.45 -12.77
N GLU A 94 12.16 -3.13 -13.36
CA GLU A 94 12.65 -4.43 -12.89
C GLU A 94 14.02 -4.33 -12.23
N LYS A 95 14.85 -3.40 -12.72
CA LYS A 95 16.18 -3.20 -12.16
C LYS A 95 16.50 -1.73 -12.02
N ILE A 96 17.21 -1.42 -10.94
CA ILE A 96 17.72 -0.08 -10.69
C ILE A 96 19.13 -0.18 -10.12
N THR A 97 20.03 0.67 -10.63
CA THR A 97 21.38 0.80 -10.09
C THR A 97 21.75 2.29 -10.02
N LYS A 98 22.75 2.63 -9.25
CA LYS A 98 23.29 3.99 -9.17
C LYS A 98 24.77 3.95 -9.54
N ASN A 99 25.16 4.79 -10.51
CA ASN A 99 26.56 4.83 -10.96
C ASN A 99 27.42 5.74 -10.07
N SER A 100 28.74 5.77 -10.33
CA SER A 100 29.71 6.57 -9.57
C SER A 100 29.50 8.09 -9.69
N SER A 101 28.84 8.57 -10.74
CA SER A 101 28.44 9.99 -10.89
C SER A 101 27.13 10.34 -10.19
N GLY A 102 26.53 9.40 -9.44
CA GLY A 102 25.30 9.64 -8.69
C GLY A 102 24.02 9.53 -9.50
N VAL A 103 24.06 9.15 -10.77
CA VAL A 103 22.92 9.01 -11.66
C VAL A 103 22.34 7.59 -11.51
N PHE A 104 21.02 7.50 -11.38
CA PHE A 104 20.32 6.23 -11.38
C PHE A 104 20.11 5.73 -12.82
N GLU A 105 20.44 4.46 -13.04
CA GLU A 105 20.11 3.71 -14.25
C GLU A 105 18.90 2.81 -13.94
N ILE A 106 17.87 2.91 -14.75
CA ILE A 106 16.56 2.31 -14.53
C ILE A 106 16.22 1.45 -15.73
N VAL A 107 16.06 0.14 -15.52
CA VAL A 107 15.67 -0.81 -16.55
C VAL A 107 14.18 -1.11 -16.41
N SER A 108 13.42 -0.83 -17.45
CA SER A 108 11.98 -1.08 -17.49
C SER A 108 11.66 -2.56 -17.77
N SER A 109 10.42 -2.94 -17.58
CA SER A 109 9.88 -4.27 -17.92
C SER A 109 9.88 -4.58 -19.43
N SER A 110 10.24 -3.63 -20.29
CA SER A 110 10.50 -3.81 -21.72
C SER A 110 12.00 -3.81 -22.07
N ASN A 111 12.89 -3.87 -21.08
CA ASN A 111 14.35 -3.79 -21.21
C ASN A 111 14.86 -2.45 -21.76
N GLU A 112 14.03 -1.41 -21.77
CA GLU A 112 14.49 -0.05 -22.07
C GLU A 112 15.23 0.54 -20.87
N ILE A 113 16.30 1.30 -21.14
CA ILE A 113 17.15 1.93 -20.11
C ILE A 113 16.86 3.43 -20.05
N PHE A 114 16.61 3.92 -18.85
CA PHE A 114 16.39 5.31 -18.54
C PHE A 114 17.37 5.78 -17.46
N TYR A 115 17.60 7.10 -17.43
CA TYR A 115 18.51 7.71 -16.46
C TYR A 115 17.81 8.81 -15.69
N ALA A 116 17.99 8.84 -14.38
CA ALA A 116 17.42 9.90 -13.54
C ALA A 116 18.40 10.36 -12.47
N LYS A 117 18.28 11.62 -12.08
CA LYS A 117 19.09 12.21 -11.02
C LYS A 117 18.54 11.87 -9.64
N PHE A 118 17.23 11.98 -9.49
CA PHE A 118 16.49 11.61 -8.27
C PHE A 118 15.44 10.56 -8.59
N VAL A 119 15.20 9.66 -7.64
CA VAL A 119 14.19 8.62 -7.75
C VAL A 119 13.26 8.68 -6.54
N VAL A 120 11.95 8.60 -6.77
CA VAL A 120 10.94 8.44 -5.72
C VAL A 120 10.31 7.05 -5.85
N LEU A 121 10.59 6.15 -4.90
CA LEU A 121 9.96 4.83 -4.84
C LEU A 121 8.58 4.93 -4.19
N CYS A 122 7.56 4.59 -4.97
CA CYS A 122 6.16 4.59 -4.57
C CYS A 122 5.52 3.20 -4.82
N THR A 123 6.30 2.13 -4.67
CA THR A 123 5.90 0.76 -5.00
C THR A 123 4.88 0.17 -4.03
N GLY A 124 4.83 0.67 -2.79
CA GLY A 124 3.81 0.38 -1.81
C GLY A 124 3.82 -1.05 -1.27
N VAL A 125 2.62 -1.55 -0.94
CA VAL A 125 2.39 -2.86 -0.32
C VAL A 125 1.12 -3.51 -0.88
N MET A 126 0.93 -4.81 -0.56
CA MET A 126 -0.32 -5.53 -0.74
C MET A 126 -0.67 -6.28 0.56
N ASP A 127 -1.94 -6.28 0.95
CA ASP A 127 -2.40 -7.08 2.08
C ASP A 127 -2.39 -8.57 1.72
N VAL A 128 -1.90 -9.40 2.66
CA VAL A 128 -1.91 -10.86 2.51
C VAL A 128 -3.36 -11.36 2.58
N GLN A 129 -3.72 -12.23 1.64
CA GLN A 129 -5.06 -12.81 1.56
C GLN A 129 -5.10 -14.17 2.26
N PRO A 130 -6.20 -14.54 2.94
CA PRO A 130 -6.37 -15.90 3.45
C PRO A 130 -6.55 -16.88 2.29
N GLU A 131 -5.85 -17.99 2.36
CA GLU A 131 -6.05 -19.10 1.43
C GLU A 131 -7.11 -20.06 1.99
N ILE A 132 -8.12 -20.33 1.19
CA ILE A 132 -9.21 -21.29 1.48
C ILE A 132 -9.11 -22.40 0.44
N ASN A 133 -8.80 -23.61 0.87
CA ASN A 133 -8.46 -24.74 -0.01
C ASN A 133 -7.37 -24.39 -1.05
N GLY A 134 -6.30 -23.73 -0.60
CA GLY A 134 -5.16 -23.34 -1.44
C GLY A 134 -5.43 -22.22 -2.44
N SER A 135 -6.52 -21.46 -2.26
CA SER A 135 -6.91 -20.36 -3.14
C SER A 135 -7.39 -19.14 -2.36
N ILE A 136 -7.01 -17.97 -2.81
CA ILE A 136 -7.54 -16.69 -2.31
C ILE A 136 -8.90 -16.34 -2.94
N ALA A 137 -9.32 -17.03 -4.02
CA ALA A 137 -10.53 -16.69 -4.77
C ALA A 137 -11.82 -16.71 -3.93
N PRO A 138 -12.03 -17.60 -2.94
CA PRO A 138 -13.29 -17.65 -2.20
C PRO A 138 -13.59 -16.41 -1.38
N ILE A 139 -12.59 -15.69 -0.86
CA ILE A 139 -12.81 -14.48 -0.03
C ILE A 139 -13.00 -13.20 -0.85
N LEU A 140 -12.45 -13.14 -2.06
CA LEU A 140 -12.41 -11.91 -2.88
C LEU A 140 -13.81 -11.34 -3.20
N PRO A 141 -14.85 -12.13 -3.50
CA PRO A 141 -16.19 -11.59 -3.72
C PRO A 141 -16.75 -10.84 -2.51
N TYR A 142 -16.40 -11.26 -1.30
CA TYR A 142 -16.82 -10.63 -0.04
C TYR A 142 -16.00 -9.36 0.25
N ALA A 143 -14.71 -9.37 -0.06
CA ALA A 143 -13.88 -8.17 0.03
C ALA A 143 -14.36 -7.06 -0.95
N ASN A 144 -14.77 -7.43 -2.16
CA ASN A 144 -15.27 -6.49 -3.17
C ASN A 144 -16.57 -5.78 -2.76
N VAL A 145 -17.34 -6.34 -1.84
CA VAL A 145 -18.59 -5.77 -1.30
C VAL A 145 -18.44 -5.29 0.15
N GLN A 146 -17.20 -5.14 0.64
CA GLN A 146 -16.88 -4.66 1.98
C GLN A 146 -17.50 -5.49 3.12
N LEU A 147 -17.54 -6.81 2.95
CA LEU A 147 -17.85 -7.80 3.99
C LEU A 147 -16.58 -8.46 4.55
N ALA A 148 -15.43 -8.21 3.92
CA ALA A 148 -14.12 -8.60 4.40
C ALA A 148 -13.14 -7.44 4.13
N ASP A 149 -12.55 -6.89 5.19
CA ASP A 149 -11.69 -5.71 5.13
C ASP A 149 -10.33 -5.95 5.80
N TYR A 150 -9.38 -5.03 5.56
CA TYR A 150 -7.96 -5.18 5.95
C TYR A 150 -7.48 -4.06 6.89
N CYS A 151 -8.19 -2.96 6.95
CA CYS A 151 -7.72 -1.74 7.60
C CYS A 151 -8.70 -1.28 8.68
N LEU A 152 -8.41 -1.59 9.93
CA LEU A 152 -9.22 -1.16 11.08
C LEU A 152 -9.53 0.36 11.07
N ARG A 153 -8.56 1.17 10.65
CA ARG A 153 -8.68 2.64 10.62
C ARG A 153 -9.57 3.12 9.48
N CYS A 154 -9.63 2.37 8.38
CA CYS A 154 -10.41 2.73 7.20
C CYS A 154 -11.86 2.24 7.34
N ASP A 155 -12.02 0.97 7.69
CA ASP A 155 -13.22 0.17 7.40
C ASP A 155 -13.79 -0.52 8.67
N GLY A 156 -13.16 -0.30 9.84
CA GLY A 156 -13.60 -0.94 11.09
C GLY A 156 -15.06 -0.68 11.44
N HIS A 157 -15.64 0.46 11.01
CA HIS A 157 -17.04 0.82 11.22
C HIS A 157 -18.02 -0.12 10.51
N HIS A 158 -17.61 -0.87 9.48
CA HIS A 158 -18.44 -1.87 8.81
C HIS A 158 -18.79 -3.05 9.74
N SER A 159 -18.01 -3.26 10.81
CA SER A 159 -18.24 -4.34 11.79
C SER A 159 -19.28 -4.00 12.87
N MET A 160 -19.83 -2.78 12.88
CA MET A 160 -20.70 -2.29 13.95
C MET A 160 -21.87 -3.23 14.22
N GLY A 161 -21.94 -3.75 15.45
CA GLY A 161 -22.99 -4.66 15.91
C GLY A 161 -23.00 -6.06 15.28
N LYS A 162 -21.96 -6.43 14.52
CA LYS A 162 -21.91 -7.71 13.80
C LYS A 162 -21.11 -8.77 14.53
N ASN A 163 -21.44 -10.04 14.29
CA ASN A 163 -20.58 -11.15 14.64
C ASN A 163 -19.36 -11.17 13.72
N LEU A 164 -18.19 -11.18 14.31
CA LEU A 164 -16.93 -10.90 13.62
C LEU A 164 -16.01 -12.13 13.60
N THR A 165 -15.39 -12.39 12.47
CA THR A 165 -14.20 -13.25 12.38
C THR A 165 -12.98 -12.43 12.00
N ILE A 166 -11.80 -12.90 12.43
CA ILE A 166 -10.52 -12.31 12.09
C ILE A 166 -9.61 -13.41 11.57
N PHE A 167 -9.25 -13.35 10.29
CA PHE A 167 -8.13 -14.16 9.80
C PHE A 167 -6.82 -13.55 10.30
N GLY A 168 -6.11 -14.27 11.16
CA GLY A 168 -4.88 -13.78 11.77
C GLY A 168 -4.39 -14.68 12.90
N ASN A 169 -3.27 -14.29 13.53
CA ASN A 169 -2.65 -15.08 14.57
C ASN A 169 -1.93 -14.17 15.60
N GLY A 170 -1.91 -14.62 16.87
CA GLY A 170 -1.22 -13.96 17.97
C GLY A 170 -1.76 -12.57 18.33
N ASP A 171 -0.95 -11.78 19.04
CA ASP A 171 -1.33 -10.47 19.59
C ASP A 171 -1.91 -9.50 18.56
N GLY A 172 -1.38 -9.49 17.33
CA GLY A 172 -1.87 -8.59 16.29
C GLY A 172 -3.34 -8.81 15.93
N ALA A 173 -3.76 -10.07 15.78
CA ALA A 173 -5.15 -10.43 15.52
C ALA A 173 -6.03 -10.15 16.73
N ALA A 174 -5.55 -10.47 17.93
CA ALA A 174 -6.28 -10.22 19.18
C ALA A 174 -6.54 -8.72 19.37
N TRP A 175 -5.54 -7.85 19.18
CA TRP A 175 -5.70 -6.40 19.28
C TRP A 175 -6.73 -5.86 18.29
N VAL A 176 -6.77 -6.37 17.06
CA VAL A 176 -7.83 -6.00 16.11
C VAL A 176 -9.21 -6.35 16.67
N GLY A 177 -9.38 -7.56 17.20
CA GLY A 177 -10.64 -8.00 17.79
C GLY A 177 -11.08 -7.19 19.00
N ILE A 178 -10.15 -6.90 19.92
CA ILE A 178 -10.39 -6.08 21.11
C ILE A 178 -10.86 -4.68 20.69
N MET A 179 -10.13 -4.02 19.79
CA MET A 179 -10.49 -2.68 19.33
C MET A 179 -11.82 -2.61 18.59
N LEU A 180 -12.15 -3.63 17.79
CA LEU A 180 -13.44 -3.68 17.09
C LEU A 180 -14.58 -3.89 18.07
N LYS A 181 -14.39 -4.74 19.08
CA LYS A 181 -15.38 -4.99 20.14
C LYS A 181 -15.64 -3.73 20.97
N GLU A 182 -14.58 -3.05 21.38
CA GLU A 182 -14.67 -1.80 22.16
C GLU A 182 -15.32 -0.64 21.38
N ARG A 183 -14.96 -0.48 20.11
CA ARG A 183 -15.42 0.66 19.31
C ARG A 183 -16.79 0.48 18.71
N TYR A 184 -17.12 -0.75 18.30
CA TYR A 184 -18.27 -1.01 17.45
C TYR A 184 -19.25 -2.01 18.04
N GLY A 185 -19.04 -2.47 19.29
CA GLY A 185 -19.96 -3.32 20.00
C GLY A 185 -20.21 -4.67 19.33
N CYS A 186 -19.18 -5.27 18.73
CA CYS A 186 -19.27 -6.59 18.09
C CYS A 186 -19.67 -7.65 19.12
N PRO A 187 -20.82 -8.34 18.97
CA PRO A 187 -21.32 -9.31 19.96
C PRO A 187 -20.36 -10.47 20.17
N SER A 188 -19.79 -11.00 19.09
CA SER A 188 -18.80 -12.08 19.12
C SER A 188 -17.60 -11.76 18.23
N VAL A 189 -16.44 -12.25 18.66
CA VAL A 189 -15.18 -12.16 17.88
C VAL A 189 -14.52 -13.53 17.92
N THR A 190 -14.20 -14.08 16.75
CA THR A 190 -13.48 -15.34 16.60
C THR A 190 -12.26 -15.15 15.71
N ILE A 191 -11.08 -15.45 16.22
CA ILE A 191 -9.83 -15.48 15.46
C ILE A 191 -9.74 -16.83 14.74
N LEU A 192 -9.50 -16.81 13.44
CA LEU A 192 -9.29 -17.99 12.59
C LEU A 192 -7.81 -18.02 12.21
N THR A 193 -7.04 -18.97 12.76
CA THR A 193 -5.64 -19.14 12.38
C THR A 193 -5.47 -19.96 11.11
N ASN A 194 -6.57 -20.51 10.61
CA ASN A 194 -6.68 -21.19 9.30
C ASN A 194 -5.66 -22.30 9.11
N GLY A 195 -5.56 -23.22 10.07
CA GLY A 195 -4.64 -24.36 10.07
C GLY A 195 -3.28 -24.08 10.71
N GLU A 196 -2.93 -22.83 10.94
CA GLU A 196 -1.70 -22.50 11.67
C GLU A 196 -1.86 -22.78 13.17
N ASN A 197 -0.76 -23.18 13.83
CA ASN A 197 -0.74 -23.26 15.28
C ASN A 197 -0.98 -21.88 15.89
N PRO A 198 -1.93 -21.74 16.83
CA PRO A 198 -2.14 -20.50 17.55
C PRO A 198 -0.85 -20.05 18.26
N LYS A 199 -0.45 -18.81 18.05
CA LYS A 199 0.63 -18.20 18.81
C LYS A 199 0.14 -17.82 20.20
N GLU A 200 0.99 -18.02 21.19
CA GLU A 200 0.71 -17.53 22.54
C GLU A 200 0.51 -16.02 22.54
N PHE A 201 -0.46 -15.58 23.31
CA PHE A 201 -0.67 -14.15 23.57
C PHE A 201 0.28 -13.67 24.65
N SER A 202 0.70 -12.42 24.55
CA SER A 202 1.37 -11.74 25.67
C SER A 202 0.42 -11.69 26.87
N GLN A 203 0.98 -11.59 28.06
CA GLN A 203 0.21 -11.66 29.31
C GLN A 203 -0.91 -10.60 29.38
N GLU A 204 -0.68 -9.40 28.86
CA GLU A 204 -1.67 -8.34 28.78
C GLU A 204 -2.80 -8.70 27.82
N VAL A 205 -2.43 -9.15 26.61
CA VAL A 205 -3.39 -9.52 25.57
C VAL A 205 -4.25 -10.70 25.99
N GLN A 206 -3.65 -11.71 26.66
CA GLN A 206 -4.40 -12.87 27.16
C GLN A 206 -5.53 -12.46 28.12
N LYS A 207 -5.23 -11.56 29.07
CA LYS A 207 -6.24 -11.04 30.01
C LYS A 207 -7.40 -10.35 29.31
N LEU A 208 -7.11 -9.59 28.23
CA LEU A 208 -8.13 -8.90 27.45
C LEU A 208 -8.92 -9.88 26.58
N VAL A 209 -8.28 -10.88 26.00
CA VAL A 209 -8.92 -11.96 25.23
C VAL A 209 -9.94 -12.69 26.11
N ASP A 210 -9.56 -13.03 27.37
CA ASP A 210 -10.44 -13.69 28.33
C ASP A 210 -11.60 -12.75 28.74
N LEU A 211 -11.30 -11.49 29.07
CA LEU A 211 -12.28 -10.49 29.48
C LEU A 211 -13.34 -10.26 28.40
N TYR A 212 -12.91 -10.12 27.13
CA TYR A 212 -13.79 -9.87 26.00
C TYR A 212 -14.34 -11.15 25.38
N GLN A 213 -13.99 -12.34 25.91
CA GLN A 213 -14.45 -13.64 25.43
C GLN A 213 -14.15 -13.86 23.93
N ILE A 214 -12.95 -13.43 23.49
CA ILE A 214 -12.51 -13.63 22.11
C ILE A 214 -12.08 -15.10 21.95
N GLN A 215 -12.66 -15.78 20.97
CA GLN A 215 -12.37 -17.18 20.68
C GLN A 215 -11.27 -17.32 19.62
N THR A 216 -10.53 -18.43 19.67
CA THR A 216 -9.58 -18.83 18.63
C THR A 216 -9.95 -20.19 18.08
N GLN A 217 -9.96 -20.35 16.75
CA GLN A 217 -10.20 -21.59 16.03
C GLN A 217 -8.99 -21.88 15.15
N GLN A 218 -8.41 -23.06 15.32
CA GLN A 218 -7.20 -23.46 14.60
C GLN A 218 -7.52 -24.12 13.26
N GLN A 219 -8.60 -24.88 13.18
CA GLN A 219 -8.93 -25.69 12.00
C GLN A 219 -8.97 -24.82 10.73
N SER A 220 -8.57 -25.46 9.63
CA SER A 220 -8.57 -24.81 8.32
C SER A 220 -9.98 -24.46 7.87
N VAL A 221 -10.15 -23.28 7.31
CA VAL A 221 -11.41 -22.90 6.66
C VAL A 221 -11.47 -23.57 5.29
N VAL A 222 -12.54 -24.29 5.05
CA VAL A 222 -12.76 -24.99 3.78
C VAL A 222 -13.82 -24.34 2.90
N LYS A 223 -14.68 -23.48 3.47
CA LYS A 223 -15.72 -22.81 2.69
C LYS A 223 -16.16 -21.49 3.32
N VAL A 224 -16.44 -20.50 2.47
CA VAL A 224 -17.15 -19.28 2.85
C VAL A 224 -18.64 -19.51 2.63
N ILE A 225 -19.44 -19.20 3.65
CA ILE A 225 -20.91 -19.37 3.62
C ILE A 225 -21.56 -18.00 3.51
N GLY A 226 -22.42 -17.82 2.52
CA GLY A 226 -23.13 -16.57 2.25
C GLY A 226 -23.27 -16.33 0.75
N GLN A 227 -23.80 -15.16 0.40
CA GLN A 227 -24.02 -14.72 -0.98
C GLN A 227 -23.55 -13.28 -1.15
N SER A 228 -22.30 -13.10 -1.60
CA SER A 228 -21.71 -11.76 -1.80
C SER A 228 -22.56 -10.85 -2.70
N LYS A 229 -23.25 -11.42 -3.71
CA LYS A 229 -24.17 -10.68 -4.60
C LYS A 229 -25.35 -10.06 -3.83
N ASN A 230 -25.75 -10.66 -2.72
CA ASN A 230 -26.81 -10.17 -1.84
C ASN A 230 -26.25 -9.35 -0.68
N ASN A 231 -24.98 -9.06 -0.70
CA ASN A 231 -24.26 -8.39 0.39
C ASN A 231 -24.40 -9.17 1.73
N GLU A 232 -24.25 -10.50 1.67
CA GLU A 232 -24.47 -11.39 2.79
C GLU A 232 -23.27 -12.29 3.02
N LEU A 233 -22.71 -12.24 4.24
CA LEU A 233 -21.77 -13.20 4.81
C LEU A 233 -22.46 -13.86 6.01
N LEU A 234 -22.52 -15.19 6.05
CA LEU A 234 -23.12 -15.98 7.15
C LEU A 234 -22.05 -16.66 8.01
N GLY A 235 -20.85 -16.85 7.47
CA GLY A 235 -19.74 -17.43 8.21
C GLY A 235 -18.83 -18.34 7.40
N TYR A 236 -18.21 -19.27 8.11
CA TYR A 236 -17.18 -20.17 7.57
C TYR A 236 -17.43 -21.60 8.03
N GLU A 237 -17.22 -22.55 7.13
CA GLU A 237 -17.17 -23.97 7.42
C GLU A 237 -15.69 -24.36 7.62
N LEU A 238 -15.40 -25.06 8.71
CA LEU A 238 -14.09 -25.59 9.03
C LEU A 238 -13.94 -27.03 8.55
N GLU A 239 -12.72 -27.54 8.46
CA GLU A 239 -12.40 -28.88 7.99
C GLU A 239 -13.04 -30.02 8.81
N ASP A 240 -13.35 -29.76 10.08
CA ASP A 240 -14.09 -30.66 10.97
C ASP A 240 -15.62 -30.60 10.82
N GLY A 241 -16.14 -29.79 9.88
CA GLY A 241 -17.55 -29.56 9.63
C GLY A 241 -18.19 -28.54 10.57
N LYS A 242 -17.45 -27.95 11.49
CA LYS A 242 -17.96 -26.91 12.39
C LYS A 242 -18.23 -25.62 11.62
N MET A 243 -19.37 -25.00 11.95
CA MET A 243 -19.75 -23.68 11.39
C MET A 243 -19.36 -22.56 12.36
N ILE A 244 -18.64 -21.56 11.85
CA ILE A 244 -18.34 -20.32 12.57
C ILE A 244 -19.21 -19.21 12.00
N LYS A 245 -20.14 -18.69 12.80
CA LYS A 245 -20.99 -17.57 12.40
C LYS A 245 -20.16 -16.29 12.24
N SER A 246 -20.34 -15.59 11.13
CA SER A 246 -19.69 -14.31 10.86
C SER A 246 -20.54 -13.48 9.91
N GLU A 247 -20.73 -12.23 10.25
CA GLU A 247 -21.43 -11.24 9.40
C GLU A 247 -20.46 -10.23 8.80
N PHE A 248 -19.21 -10.25 9.30
CA PHE A 248 -18.12 -9.41 8.81
C PHE A 248 -16.78 -10.06 9.14
N THR A 249 -15.83 -9.93 8.26
CA THR A 249 -14.49 -10.49 8.43
C THR A 249 -13.43 -9.42 8.41
N PHE A 250 -12.45 -9.52 9.30
CA PHE A 250 -11.26 -8.70 9.25
C PHE A 250 -10.04 -9.58 8.90
N ILE A 251 -9.23 -9.14 7.93
CA ILE A 251 -8.04 -9.87 7.49
C ILE A 251 -6.81 -9.18 8.08
N SER A 252 -6.12 -9.84 9.02
CA SER A 252 -4.98 -9.36 9.77
C SER A 252 -3.77 -10.29 9.59
N LEU A 253 -3.44 -10.61 8.34
CA LEU A 253 -2.36 -11.53 7.96
C LEU A 253 -1.05 -10.81 7.61
N GLY A 254 -1.01 -9.48 7.74
CA GLY A 254 0.15 -8.68 7.40
C GLY A 254 0.17 -8.20 5.95
N MET A 255 1.34 -7.78 5.49
CA MET A 255 1.51 -7.12 4.19
C MET A 255 2.72 -7.67 3.46
N ILE A 256 2.61 -7.80 2.14
CA ILE A 256 3.73 -8.00 1.23
C ILE A 256 4.28 -6.61 0.90
N VAL A 257 5.52 -6.35 1.26
CA VAL A 257 6.19 -5.06 1.03
C VAL A 257 6.96 -5.12 -0.28
N TYR A 258 6.68 -4.22 -1.20
CA TYR A 258 7.34 -4.19 -2.51
C TYR A 258 8.64 -3.37 -2.46
N ASN A 259 9.64 -3.92 -1.79
CA ASN A 259 10.91 -3.27 -1.48
C ASN A 259 12.10 -3.72 -2.34
N GLU A 260 11.89 -4.55 -3.35
CA GLU A 260 12.94 -5.19 -4.13
C GLU A 260 13.89 -4.16 -4.80
N LEU A 261 13.35 -3.04 -5.29
CA LEU A 261 14.17 -1.98 -5.90
C LEU A 261 15.00 -1.22 -4.85
N ALA A 262 14.48 -1.08 -3.62
CA ALA A 262 15.24 -0.49 -2.52
C ALA A 262 16.39 -1.42 -2.09
N ILE A 263 16.14 -2.74 -2.04
CA ILE A 263 17.16 -3.76 -1.74
C ILE A 263 18.26 -3.77 -2.81
N GLN A 264 17.91 -3.68 -4.10
CA GLN A 264 18.89 -3.61 -5.20
C GLN A 264 19.87 -2.45 -5.04
N LEU A 265 19.41 -1.34 -4.46
CA LEU A 265 20.23 -0.15 -4.20
C LEU A 265 20.96 -0.21 -2.86
N GLY A 266 20.69 -1.20 -1.99
CA GLY A 266 21.26 -1.32 -0.66
C GLY A 266 20.65 -0.35 0.36
N ALA A 267 19.41 0.09 0.17
CA ALA A 267 18.73 0.97 1.12
C ALA A 267 18.43 0.23 2.45
N GLU A 268 18.54 0.95 3.56
CA GLU A 268 18.24 0.41 4.90
C GLU A 268 16.73 0.16 5.08
N LEU A 269 16.42 -1.00 5.70
CA LEU A 269 15.05 -1.44 5.96
C LEU A 269 14.82 -1.63 7.47
N ASP A 270 13.57 -1.50 7.90
CA ASP A 270 13.17 -1.96 9.24
C ASP A 270 13.00 -3.49 9.27
N SER A 271 12.78 -4.06 10.46
CA SER A 271 12.60 -5.53 10.65
C SER A 271 11.41 -6.12 9.90
N ARG A 272 10.50 -5.30 9.39
CA ARG A 272 9.33 -5.71 8.60
C ARG A 272 9.52 -5.48 7.11
N GLY A 273 10.69 -5.00 6.68
CA GLY A 273 11.03 -4.77 5.28
C GLY A 273 10.60 -3.41 4.71
N PHE A 274 10.13 -2.47 5.53
CA PHE A 274 9.85 -1.10 5.10
C PHE A 274 11.14 -0.28 5.03
N VAL A 275 11.21 0.65 4.09
CA VAL A 275 12.41 1.46 3.89
C VAL A 275 12.50 2.57 4.94
N LEU A 276 13.64 2.64 5.62
CA LEU A 276 13.98 3.71 6.56
C LEU A 276 14.28 5.00 5.80
N THR A 277 13.77 6.12 6.29
CA THR A 277 13.95 7.44 5.65
C THR A 277 14.09 8.54 6.70
N ASN A 278 14.67 9.66 6.28
CA ASN A 278 14.59 10.91 7.04
C ASN A 278 13.19 11.56 6.94
N SER A 279 13.00 12.72 7.54
CA SER A 279 11.72 13.46 7.56
C SER A 279 11.19 13.79 6.16
N HIS A 280 12.09 14.04 5.20
CA HIS A 280 11.73 14.36 3.82
C HIS A 280 11.56 13.14 2.91
N GLY A 281 11.66 11.92 3.45
CA GLY A 281 11.53 10.69 2.68
C GLY A 281 12.80 10.22 1.98
N GLU A 282 13.95 10.86 2.16
CA GLU A 282 15.21 10.37 1.61
C GLU A 282 15.71 9.16 2.41
N SER A 283 16.08 8.10 1.71
CA SER A 283 16.62 6.86 2.29
C SER A 283 18.10 7.00 2.66
N SER A 284 18.73 5.90 3.11
CA SER A 284 20.20 5.82 3.29
C SER A 284 20.98 5.99 1.97
N ILE A 285 20.32 5.91 0.83
CA ILE A 285 20.91 6.11 -0.49
C ILE A 285 20.61 7.53 -0.96
N SER A 286 21.63 8.39 -1.04
CA SER A 286 21.47 9.78 -1.47
C SER A 286 20.75 9.88 -2.82
N GLY A 287 19.73 10.77 -2.90
CA GLY A 287 18.89 10.96 -4.07
C GLY A 287 17.80 9.90 -4.28
N LEU A 288 17.74 8.88 -3.43
CA LEU A 288 16.63 7.91 -3.39
C LEU A 288 15.63 8.31 -2.32
N PHE A 289 14.45 8.72 -2.74
CA PHE A 289 13.32 9.07 -1.88
C PHE A 289 12.28 7.96 -1.87
N VAL A 290 11.49 7.89 -0.81
CA VAL A 290 10.43 6.90 -0.65
C VAL A 290 9.16 7.59 -0.16
N ALA A 291 8.04 7.32 -0.82
CA ALA A 291 6.75 7.86 -0.42
C ALA A 291 5.66 6.76 -0.37
N GLY A 292 4.66 6.98 0.47
CA GLY A 292 3.54 6.05 0.64
C GLY A 292 3.84 4.87 1.54
N ASP A 293 3.16 3.76 1.28
CA ASP A 293 3.12 2.60 2.17
C ASP A 293 4.46 1.84 2.27
N LEU A 294 5.40 2.06 1.35
CA LEU A 294 6.74 1.49 1.40
C LEU A 294 7.61 2.10 2.52
N ARG A 295 7.32 3.33 2.96
CA ARG A 295 8.09 4.05 3.97
C ARG A 295 7.86 3.45 5.36
N ALA A 296 8.93 3.23 6.12
CA ALA A 296 8.87 2.77 7.50
C ALA A 296 8.19 3.80 8.43
N ASN A 297 7.71 3.33 9.59
CA ASN A 297 7.16 4.14 10.68
C ASN A 297 6.05 5.14 10.27
N ALA A 298 5.30 4.81 9.22
CA ALA A 298 4.26 5.65 8.67
C ALA A 298 2.88 4.96 8.68
N LYS A 299 1.83 5.77 8.80
CA LYS A 299 0.45 5.28 8.63
C LYS A 299 0.24 4.90 7.17
N LYS A 300 -0.32 3.72 6.93
CA LYS A 300 -0.59 3.21 5.58
C LYS A 300 -1.95 3.74 5.09
N GLN A 301 -2.00 5.04 4.76
CA GLN A 301 -3.21 5.79 4.39
C GLN A 301 -2.96 6.64 3.15
N VAL A 302 -4.00 6.91 2.36
CA VAL A 302 -3.89 7.73 1.14
C VAL A 302 -3.40 9.15 1.45
N TYR A 303 -3.97 9.80 2.48
CA TYR A 303 -3.56 11.16 2.88
C TYR A 303 -2.11 11.22 3.37
N THR A 304 -1.63 10.18 4.07
CA THR A 304 -0.22 10.06 4.45
C THR A 304 0.69 9.83 3.24
N ALA A 305 0.22 9.04 2.27
CA ALA A 305 0.95 8.79 1.04
C ALA A 305 1.11 10.07 0.20
N TRP A 306 0.10 10.94 0.20
CA TRP A 306 0.16 12.25 -0.45
C TRP A 306 1.12 13.20 0.25
N ASP A 307 1.06 13.29 1.58
CA ASP A 307 1.96 14.09 2.40
C ASP A 307 3.43 13.72 2.15
N HIS A 308 3.76 12.44 2.23
CA HIS A 308 5.10 11.92 1.92
C HIS A 308 5.55 12.24 0.49
N ALA A 309 4.64 12.21 -0.47
CA ALA A 309 4.93 12.49 -1.86
C ALA A 309 5.28 13.97 -2.07
N VAL A 310 4.53 14.87 -1.40
CA VAL A 310 4.80 16.32 -1.42
C VAL A 310 6.14 16.63 -0.77
N ASP A 311 6.41 16.10 0.43
CA ASP A 311 7.69 16.30 1.12
C ASP A 311 8.88 15.89 0.26
N SER A 312 8.79 14.71 -0.38
CA SER A 312 9.85 14.20 -1.25
C SER A 312 10.05 15.07 -2.49
N ALA A 313 8.97 15.43 -3.18
CA ALA A 313 9.03 16.25 -4.40
C ALA A 313 9.56 17.67 -4.12
N ASP A 314 9.12 18.28 -3.02
CA ASP A 314 9.58 19.64 -2.63
C ASP A 314 11.04 19.63 -2.20
N LYS A 315 11.49 18.60 -1.48
CA LYS A 315 12.91 18.45 -1.15
C LYS A 315 13.77 18.26 -2.40
N ILE A 316 13.33 17.42 -3.34
CA ILE A 316 14.03 17.24 -4.63
C ILE A 316 14.09 18.56 -5.40
N ASN A 317 12.98 19.30 -5.49
CA ASN A 317 12.97 20.61 -6.14
C ASN A 317 13.98 21.58 -5.50
N ALA A 318 14.03 21.64 -4.17
CA ALA A 318 15.00 22.47 -3.46
C ALA A 318 16.46 22.11 -3.83
N LEU A 319 16.77 20.81 -3.94
CA LEU A 319 18.11 20.32 -4.35
C LEU A 319 18.42 20.72 -5.80
N LEU A 320 17.49 20.52 -6.73
CA LEU A 320 17.64 20.90 -8.14
C LEU A 320 17.88 22.42 -8.30
N ARG A 321 17.12 23.24 -7.55
CA ARG A 321 17.28 24.71 -7.58
C ARG A 321 18.60 25.15 -6.93
N TYR A 322 19.03 24.48 -5.86
CA TYR A 322 20.32 24.74 -5.23
C TYR A 322 21.47 24.51 -6.23
N GLU A 323 21.51 23.36 -6.90
CA GLU A 323 22.55 23.04 -7.88
C GLU A 323 22.57 24.01 -9.06
N LYS A 324 21.39 24.37 -9.58
CA LYS A 324 21.29 25.38 -10.65
C LYS A 324 21.91 26.71 -10.22
N ARG A 325 21.64 27.15 -8.97
CA ARG A 325 22.21 28.38 -8.42
C ARG A 325 23.73 28.28 -8.27
N GLN A 326 24.26 27.16 -7.76
CA GLN A 326 25.69 26.95 -7.60
C GLN A 326 26.40 27.00 -8.96
N LYS A 327 25.83 26.40 -9.99
CA LYS A 327 26.38 26.48 -11.35
C LYS A 327 26.48 27.92 -11.86
N VAL A 328 25.40 28.69 -11.76
CA VAL A 328 25.40 30.11 -12.17
C VAL A 328 26.42 30.90 -11.38
N LEU A 329 26.55 30.69 -10.06
CA LEU A 329 27.55 31.38 -9.24
C LEU A 329 29.00 31.00 -9.58
N SER A 330 29.24 29.80 -10.09
CA SER A 330 30.60 29.38 -10.51
C SER A 330 30.99 29.86 -11.89
N GLU A 331 30.05 30.39 -12.67
CA GLU A 331 30.30 30.98 -14.02
C GLU A 331 30.50 32.51 -13.97
N VAL A 332 30.35 33.13 -12.79
CA VAL A 332 30.58 34.56 -12.50
C VAL A 332 31.89 34.73 -11.75
#